data_567e45a5ca5d5361062d414748d6c275
#
_entry.id   567e45a5ca5d5361062d414748d6c275
#
_cell.length_a   1.000
_cell.length_b   1.000
_cell.length_c   1.000
_cell.angle_alpha   90.00
_cell.angle_beta   90.00
_cell.angle_gamma   90.00
#
_symmetry.space_group_name_H-M   'P 1'
#
loop_
_entity.id
_entity.type
_entity.pdbx_description
1 polymer ?
#
loop_
_entity_poly.entity_id
_entity_poly.type
_entity_poly.pdbx_seq_one_letter_code
_entity_poly.pdbx_strand_id
1 'polypeptide(L)'
;MPEFPKKIHIICMENIEEKETGEEITPPDLIRQTAEENFGIKYLYPWQRMVIENILQAYECKKKLEELSEKEQQIFYEKEDDSFCRGRQIVLLPTGAGKSLCFQIPALLLDGPTLVIYPLLALMTDQQRRMEEGSLRCVVFRGGQSEEERKTNFEKLKEGSPDRAKIILANPEVLRSGSLLQELCKVGIKHIAIDEAHCVSEWGDSFRPSYLELGNVIEKINPPVITAFTATASPEVLARVAEILFKGQAHVVRSESDRPNIHYYVKLCGAKSKAALLLAKEELKPMIIFCGTRSKTQNMAEELNACFGQGCAKFYHAGLEKEEKDQVEKWFYNSRDGILCATCAYGMGVDKKDIKTVVHLEAPENAEAYIQEAGRGGRDGSIAKAILLWSLSDSLKYSSYEPGSRQAAMKNFAETTDCRRQVLLDALGAEQAYCHGCDLCNERKARETKQVVKKEKSDLERAFQLVKKYRLFYKEEEIEEELEELFNEESVKKIGMRIWTHSDVSEILSQLLESGKIIKGKILWKNRLTISPQHRRQLPLLHHLHLPQEQAPQQVQVQP
;
A
#
# COMPACT_ATOMS: atom_id res chain seq x y z
N MET A 1 -15.61 -14.90 10.84
CA MET A 1 -14.47 -14.07 11.31
C MET A 1 -13.48 -15.01 11.97
N PRO A 2 -12.22 -15.08 11.55
CA PRO A 2 -11.22 -15.80 12.32
C PRO A 2 -11.08 -15.10 13.67
N GLU A 3 -11.22 -15.85 14.75
CA GLU A 3 -10.98 -15.34 16.10
C GLU A 3 -9.52 -14.92 16.20
N PHE A 4 -9.27 -13.65 16.52
CA PHE A 4 -7.94 -13.19 16.89
C PHE A 4 -7.42 -14.01 18.08
N PRO A 5 -6.14 -14.38 18.13
CA PRO A 5 -5.58 -14.98 19.30
C PRO A 5 -5.86 -14.09 20.52
N LYS A 6 -6.30 -14.69 21.63
CA LYS A 6 -6.89 -14.05 22.84
C LYS A 6 -6.03 -12.98 23.53
N LYS A 7 -4.95 -12.49 22.93
CA LYS A 7 -3.98 -11.55 23.54
C LYS A 7 -3.53 -10.41 22.61
N ILE A 8 -4.31 -10.06 21.58
CA ILE A 8 -4.05 -8.86 20.79
C ILE A 8 -5.08 -7.80 21.16
N HIS A 9 -4.64 -6.74 21.84
CA HIS A 9 -5.47 -5.57 22.14
C HIS A 9 -5.35 -4.53 21.01
N ILE A 10 -6.47 -4.14 20.44
CA ILE A 10 -6.55 -3.13 19.38
C ILE A 10 -7.15 -1.87 19.97
N ILE A 11 -6.41 -0.77 19.94
CA ILE A 11 -6.95 0.56 20.26
C ILE A 11 -7.15 1.30 18.94
N CYS A 12 -8.44 1.57 18.64
CA CYS A 12 -8.83 2.48 17.55
C CYS A 12 -8.89 3.91 18.11
N MET A 13 -8.36 4.85 17.36
CA MET A 13 -8.45 6.26 17.72
C MET A 13 -9.74 6.85 17.20
N GLU A 14 -10.64 7.22 18.10
CA GLU A 14 -11.67 8.22 17.84
C GLU A 14 -11.08 9.61 18.07
N ASN A 15 -11.54 10.62 17.31
CA ASN A 15 -11.10 11.99 17.42
C ASN A 15 -11.18 12.51 18.86
N ILE A 16 -10.04 12.70 19.50
CA ILE A 16 -9.97 13.37 20.80
C ILE A 16 -9.93 14.88 20.52
N GLU A 17 -11.09 15.53 20.70
CA GLU A 17 -11.15 17.00 20.79
C GLU A 17 -10.46 17.44 22.11
N GLU A 18 -9.33 18.14 22.00
CA GLU A 18 -8.70 18.79 23.14
C GLU A 18 -9.62 19.87 23.69
N LYS A 19 -10.13 19.67 24.91
CA LYS A 19 -10.73 20.76 25.70
C LYS A 19 -9.59 21.55 26.34
N GLU A 20 -9.38 22.78 25.86
CA GLU A 20 -8.58 23.77 26.57
C GLU A 20 -9.22 24.07 27.94
N THR A 21 -8.57 23.65 29.02
CA THR A 21 -8.89 24.07 30.38
C THR A 21 -7.62 24.64 31.00
N GLY A 22 -7.72 25.93 31.40
CA GLY A 22 -7.04 26.66 32.45
C GLY A 22 -5.53 26.47 32.68
N GLU A 23 -4.82 27.60 32.79
CA GLU A 23 -3.41 27.72 33.10
C GLU A 23 -3.01 27.03 34.42
N GLU A 24 -2.57 25.77 34.34
CA GLU A 24 -1.66 25.16 35.30
C GLU A 24 -0.26 25.16 34.69
N ILE A 25 0.76 25.46 35.51
CA ILE A 25 2.17 25.39 35.12
C ILE A 25 2.49 23.93 34.85
N THR A 26 2.23 23.51 33.60
CA THR A 26 2.56 22.18 33.14
C THR A 26 4.07 22.03 32.96
N PRO A 27 4.69 20.90 33.37
CA PRO A 27 6.10 20.65 33.09
C PRO A 27 6.37 20.75 31.59
N PRO A 28 7.56 21.18 31.17
CA PRO A 28 7.87 21.37 29.76
C PRO A 28 7.60 20.10 28.96
N ASP A 29 6.81 20.21 27.89
CA ASP A 29 6.50 19.12 26.98
C ASP A 29 7.76 18.73 26.18
N LEU A 30 8.56 17.81 26.74
CA LEU A 30 9.82 17.35 26.16
C LEU A 30 9.65 16.76 24.76
N ILE A 31 8.51 16.13 24.47
CA ILE A 31 8.21 15.57 23.15
C ILE A 31 8.10 16.69 22.13
N ARG A 32 7.30 17.71 22.44
CA ARG A 32 7.10 18.88 21.58
C ARG A 32 8.41 19.67 21.42
N GLN A 33 9.13 19.91 22.51
CA GLN A 33 10.41 20.61 22.48
C GLN A 33 11.41 19.85 21.59
N THR A 34 11.55 18.54 21.75
CA THR A 34 12.43 17.72 20.92
C THR A 34 12.01 17.73 19.44
N ALA A 35 10.70 17.71 19.15
CA ALA A 35 10.18 17.80 17.79
C ALA A 35 10.50 19.16 17.14
N GLU A 36 10.37 20.25 17.87
CA GLU A 36 10.65 21.61 17.36
C GLU A 36 12.14 21.84 17.18
N GLU A 37 12.96 21.53 18.17
CA GLU A 37 14.40 21.79 18.17
C GLU A 37 15.18 20.95 17.14
N ASN A 38 14.82 19.65 16.99
CA ASN A 38 15.59 18.73 16.14
C ASN A 38 15.00 18.52 14.74
N PHE A 39 13.70 18.79 14.56
CA PHE A 39 13.01 18.52 13.30
C PHE A 39 12.27 19.74 12.74
N GLY A 40 12.24 20.86 13.45
CA GLY A 40 11.50 22.07 13.05
C GLY A 40 9.97 21.88 13.06
N ILE A 41 9.48 20.86 13.76
CA ILE A 41 8.07 20.47 13.76
C ILE A 41 7.37 21.07 14.97
N LYS A 42 6.48 22.04 14.74
CA LYS A 42 5.72 22.72 15.79
C LYS A 42 4.49 21.95 16.25
N TYR A 43 3.98 21.03 15.41
CA TYR A 43 2.78 20.26 15.68
C TYR A 43 2.99 18.79 15.31
N LEU A 44 2.76 17.91 16.28
CA LEU A 44 2.71 16.48 16.07
C LEU A 44 1.25 16.07 15.94
N TYR A 45 0.98 15.21 14.97
CA TYR A 45 -0.36 14.60 14.88
C TYR A 45 -0.68 13.79 16.13
N PRO A 46 -1.95 13.72 16.56
CA PRO A 46 -2.34 13.00 17.78
C PRO A 46 -1.83 11.56 17.83
N TRP A 47 -1.89 10.83 16.71
CA TRP A 47 -1.35 9.47 16.62
C TRP A 47 0.18 9.40 16.75
N GLN A 48 0.93 10.37 16.20
CA GLN A 48 2.38 10.42 16.38
C GLN A 48 2.72 10.61 17.86
N ARG A 49 2.05 11.56 18.49
CA ARG A 49 2.22 11.85 19.90
C ARG A 49 1.93 10.63 20.76
N MET A 50 0.80 9.96 20.53
CA MET A 50 0.40 8.76 21.27
C MET A 50 1.43 7.63 21.12
N VAL A 51 1.92 7.35 19.89
CA VAL A 51 2.95 6.31 19.69
C VAL A 51 4.24 6.65 20.43
N ILE A 52 4.67 7.93 20.40
CA ILE A 52 5.86 8.39 21.11
C ILE A 52 5.67 8.23 22.62
N GLU A 53 4.53 8.67 23.15
CA GLU A 53 4.19 8.53 24.57
C GLU A 53 4.14 7.05 25.00
N ASN A 54 3.54 6.18 24.21
CA ASN A 54 3.51 4.74 24.47
C ASN A 54 4.92 4.15 24.56
N ILE A 55 5.85 4.53 23.67
CA ILE A 55 7.24 4.06 23.71
C ILE A 55 7.93 4.51 25.00
N LEU A 56 7.80 5.80 25.35
CA LEU A 56 8.44 6.37 26.55
C LEU A 56 7.83 5.78 27.83
N GLN A 57 6.52 5.68 27.92
CA GLN A 57 5.82 5.09 29.07
C GLN A 57 6.17 3.60 29.25
N ALA A 58 6.21 2.81 28.15
CA ALA A 58 6.61 1.43 28.22
C ALA A 58 8.08 1.28 28.68
N TYR A 59 8.95 2.18 28.25
CA TYR A 59 10.34 2.22 28.73
C TYR A 59 10.42 2.50 30.23
N GLU A 60 9.74 3.54 30.72
CA GLU A 60 9.71 3.90 32.14
C GLU A 60 9.06 2.80 32.99
N CYS A 61 7.98 2.19 32.49
CA CYS A 61 7.34 1.05 33.13
C CYS A 61 8.34 -0.13 33.30
N LYS A 62 9.07 -0.46 32.23
CA LYS A 62 10.07 -1.52 32.27
C LYS A 62 11.22 -1.23 33.25
N LYS A 63 11.69 0.01 33.28
CA LYS A 63 12.72 0.46 34.21
C LYS A 63 12.28 0.33 35.68
N LYS A 64 11.05 0.72 35.98
CA LYS A 64 10.46 0.54 37.33
C LYS A 64 10.32 -0.94 37.69
N LEU A 65 9.92 -1.79 36.73
CA LEU A 65 9.80 -3.23 36.97
C LEU A 65 11.12 -3.90 37.30
N GLU A 66 12.23 -3.45 36.71
CA GLU A 66 13.57 -3.96 37.01
C GLU A 66 14.03 -3.67 38.46
N GLU A 67 13.42 -2.67 39.11
CA GLU A 67 13.68 -2.31 40.51
C GLU A 67 12.82 -3.13 41.49
N LEU A 68 11.78 -3.85 41.03
CA LEU A 68 10.88 -4.66 41.85
C LEU A 68 11.38 -6.10 42.01
N SER A 69 11.01 -6.72 43.14
CA SER A 69 11.25 -8.14 43.35
C SER A 69 10.43 -9.02 42.38
N GLU A 70 10.88 -10.25 42.13
CA GLU A 70 10.17 -11.19 41.23
C GLU A 70 8.69 -11.39 41.56
N LYS A 71 8.33 -11.41 42.87
CA LYS A 71 6.95 -11.51 43.31
C LYS A 71 6.10 -10.28 43.00
N GLU A 72 6.68 -9.11 43.15
CA GLU A 72 6.00 -7.85 42.82
C GLU A 72 5.84 -7.69 41.30
N GLN A 73 6.83 -8.12 40.52
CA GLN A 73 6.72 -8.16 39.05
C GLN A 73 5.57 -9.07 38.60
N GLN A 74 5.42 -10.24 39.22
CA GLN A 74 4.34 -11.17 38.89
C GLN A 74 2.95 -10.58 39.21
N ILE A 75 2.81 -9.92 40.34
CA ILE A 75 1.55 -9.23 40.72
C ILE A 75 1.23 -8.07 39.77
N PHE A 76 2.25 -7.37 39.29
CA PHE A 76 2.10 -6.28 38.33
C PHE A 76 1.58 -6.79 36.99
N TYR A 77 2.16 -7.87 36.44
CA TYR A 77 1.72 -8.50 35.19
C TYR A 77 0.33 -9.14 35.26
N GLU A 78 -0.16 -9.50 36.45
CA GLU A 78 -1.53 -10.03 36.64
C GLU A 78 -2.59 -8.91 36.65
N LYS A 79 -2.22 -7.67 36.93
CA LYS A 79 -3.13 -6.54 37.09
C LYS A 79 -3.25 -5.63 35.87
N GLU A 80 -2.23 -5.58 35.04
CA GLU A 80 -2.17 -4.67 33.89
C GLU A 80 -2.08 -5.40 32.55
N ASP A 81 -2.38 -4.71 31.47
CA ASP A 81 -2.26 -5.23 30.10
C ASP A 81 -0.78 -5.60 29.82
N ASP A 82 -0.53 -6.89 29.82
CA ASP A 82 0.77 -7.53 29.74
C ASP A 82 1.57 -7.11 28.48
N SER A 83 0.87 -6.80 27.36
CA SER A 83 1.52 -6.42 26.09
C SER A 83 2.08 -5.00 26.12
N PHE A 84 1.38 -4.07 26.77
CA PHE A 84 1.82 -2.69 26.94
C PHE A 84 3.02 -2.61 27.89
N CYS A 85 2.91 -3.24 29.06
CA CYS A 85 3.98 -3.25 30.06
C CYS A 85 5.24 -3.97 29.58
N ARG A 86 5.12 -4.88 28.61
CA ARG A 86 6.27 -5.49 27.95
C ARG A 86 6.88 -4.62 26.87
N GLY A 87 6.33 -3.45 26.58
CA GLY A 87 6.83 -2.52 25.57
C GLY A 87 6.82 -3.11 24.16
N ARG A 88 5.83 -3.94 23.84
CA ARG A 88 5.71 -4.62 22.53
C ARG A 88 4.52 -4.11 21.79
N GLN A 89 4.72 -3.36 20.71
CA GLN A 89 3.63 -2.78 19.95
C GLN A 89 3.80 -2.89 18.43
N ILE A 90 2.68 -3.03 17.73
CA ILE A 90 2.57 -2.96 16.28
C ILE A 90 1.80 -1.68 15.96
N VAL A 91 2.39 -0.81 15.16
CA VAL A 91 1.87 0.51 14.81
C VAL A 91 1.50 0.55 13.33
N LEU A 92 0.20 0.68 13.05
CA LEU A 92 -0.33 0.85 11.70
C LEU A 92 -0.60 2.31 11.44
N LEU A 93 0.30 2.93 10.68
CA LEU A 93 0.16 4.31 10.24
C LEU A 93 0.27 4.38 8.72
N PRO A 94 -0.61 5.13 8.03
CA PRO A 94 -0.58 5.22 6.57
C PRO A 94 0.77 5.78 6.06
N THR A 95 1.05 5.50 4.78
CA THR A 95 2.24 6.05 4.13
C THR A 95 2.16 7.59 4.13
N GLY A 96 3.25 8.25 4.51
CA GLY A 96 3.29 9.72 4.65
C GLY A 96 2.80 10.27 5.99
N ALA A 97 2.33 9.42 6.93
CA ALA A 97 1.93 9.85 8.27
C ALA A 97 3.11 10.22 9.19
N GLY A 98 4.34 10.20 8.69
CA GLY A 98 5.51 10.57 9.49
C GLY A 98 5.93 9.50 10.50
N LYS A 99 5.83 8.21 10.16
CA LYS A 99 6.26 7.07 10.99
C LYS A 99 7.67 7.23 11.54
N SER A 100 8.59 7.81 10.76
CA SER A 100 9.99 7.99 11.18
C SER A 100 10.12 8.84 12.44
N LEU A 101 9.29 9.88 12.62
CA LEU A 101 9.28 10.69 13.84
C LEU A 101 8.91 9.89 15.09
N CYS A 102 8.04 8.88 14.93
CA CYS A 102 7.58 8.05 16.04
C CYS A 102 8.69 7.21 16.69
N PHE A 103 9.83 7.00 16.02
CA PHE A 103 10.99 6.35 16.63
C PHE A 103 12.21 7.28 16.74
N GLN A 104 12.32 8.32 15.93
CA GLN A 104 13.42 9.28 15.99
C GLN A 104 13.34 10.17 17.25
N ILE A 105 12.15 10.68 17.58
CA ILE A 105 11.95 11.49 18.79
C ILE A 105 12.24 10.66 20.05
N PRO A 106 11.66 9.46 20.25
CA PRO A 106 12.04 8.60 21.38
C PRO A 106 13.54 8.29 21.43
N ALA A 107 14.19 8.04 20.28
CA ALA A 107 15.63 7.78 20.25
C ALA A 107 16.46 8.90 20.85
N LEU A 108 16.02 10.16 20.73
CA LEU A 108 16.69 11.31 21.36
C LEU A 108 16.42 11.40 22.86
N LEU A 109 15.24 10.97 23.32
CA LEU A 109 14.78 11.08 24.71
C LEU A 109 15.24 9.90 25.59
N LEU A 110 15.43 8.72 24.99
CA LEU A 110 15.90 7.53 25.72
C LEU A 110 17.36 7.65 26.15
N ASP A 111 17.74 7.02 27.25
CA ASP A 111 19.09 7.03 27.82
C ASP A 111 20.09 6.12 27.09
N GLY A 112 19.65 5.35 26.07
CA GLY A 112 20.49 4.52 25.21
C GLY A 112 20.02 4.53 23.75
N PRO A 113 20.77 3.84 22.86
CA PRO A 113 20.49 3.90 21.43
C PRO A 113 19.23 3.12 21.02
N THR A 114 18.63 3.57 19.91
CA THR A 114 17.56 2.87 19.18
C THR A 114 18.13 2.17 17.97
N LEU A 115 17.86 0.86 17.83
CA LEU A 115 18.14 0.11 16.61
C LEU A 115 16.94 0.16 15.68
N VAL A 116 17.11 0.71 14.48
CA VAL A 116 16.09 0.76 13.45
C VAL A 116 16.40 -0.24 12.35
N ILE A 117 15.48 -1.16 12.09
CA ILE A 117 15.63 -2.23 11.11
C ILE A 117 14.82 -1.88 9.85
N TYR A 118 15.52 -1.75 8.72
CA TYR A 118 14.93 -1.44 7.41
C TYR A 118 14.96 -2.62 6.46
N PRO A 119 13.90 -2.81 5.64
CA PRO A 119 13.84 -3.93 4.70
C PRO A 119 14.84 -3.84 3.54
N LEU A 120 15.19 -2.64 3.13
CA LEU A 120 16.02 -2.42 1.94
C LEU A 120 17.15 -1.44 2.21
N LEU A 121 18.33 -1.73 1.63
CA LEU A 121 19.50 -0.86 1.71
C LEU A 121 19.23 0.53 1.15
N ALA A 122 18.44 0.65 0.08
CA ALA A 122 18.06 1.94 -0.52
C ALA A 122 17.30 2.83 0.48
N LEU A 123 16.30 2.24 1.19
CA LEU A 123 15.56 2.93 2.25
C LEU A 123 16.48 3.40 3.38
N MET A 124 17.35 2.49 3.82
CA MET A 124 18.29 2.79 4.88
C MET A 124 19.25 3.93 4.50
N THR A 125 19.74 3.95 3.25
CA THR A 125 20.62 5.01 2.74
C THR A 125 19.89 6.37 2.65
N ASP A 126 18.63 6.37 2.19
CA ASP A 126 17.83 7.60 2.13
C ASP A 126 17.53 8.14 3.54
N GLN A 127 17.18 7.27 4.47
CA GLN A 127 16.95 7.66 5.86
C GLN A 127 18.23 8.15 6.54
N GLN A 128 19.37 7.51 6.31
CA GLN A 128 20.67 8.00 6.79
C GLN A 128 20.93 9.41 6.30
N ARG A 129 20.79 9.68 5.00
CA ARG A 129 20.98 11.00 4.43
C ARG A 129 20.08 12.05 5.09
N ARG A 130 18.79 11.76 5.24
CA ARG A 130 17.82 12.67 5.89
C ARG A 130 18.16 12.95 7.36
N MET A 131 18.64 11.95 8.08
CA MET A 131 19.09 12.11 9.46
C MET A 131 20.33 13.00 9.54
N GLU A 132 21.30 12.81 8.64
CA GLU A 132 22.51 13.62 8.55
C GLU A 132 22.18 15.08 8.16
N GLU A 133 21.28 15.31 7.20
CA GLU A 133 20.78 16.64 6.85
C GLU A 133 20.06 17.32 8.03
N GLY A 134 19.35 16.54 8.87
CA GLY A 134 18.72 16.99 10.11
C GLY A 134 19.65 17.04 11.32
N SER A 135 20.96 16.87 11.16
CA SER A 135 21.97 16.82 12.23
C SER A 135 21.76 15.71 13.26
N LEU A 136 20.99 14.67 12.92
CA LEU A 136 20.81 13.49 13.75
C LEU A 136 21.96 12.50 13.52
N ARG A 137 22.70 12.20 14.57
CA ARG A 137 23.83 11.27 14.49
C ARG A 137 23.34 9.81 14.49
N CYS A 138 23.69 9.10 13.43
CA CYS A 138 23.41 7.68 13.29
C CYS A 138 24.65 6.90 12.85
N VAL A 139 24.64 5.61 13.10
CA VAL A 139 25.60 4.63 12.56
C VAL A 139 24.86 3.59 11.73
N VAL A 140 25.53 3.06 10.72
CA VAL A 140 24.93 2.10 9.79
C VAL A 140 25.71 0.80 9.81
N PHE A 141 25.00 -0.32 10.00
CA PHE A 141 25.55 -1.65 9.81
C PHE A 141 24.91 -2.31 8.59
N ARG A 142 25.75 -2.67 7.62
CA ARG A 142 25.34 -3.30 6.36
C ARG A 142 26.33 -4.36 5.91
N GLY A 143 25.91 -5.21 4.98
CA GLY A 143 26.82 -6.18 4.36
C GLY A 143 27.99 -5.50 3.62
N GLY A 144 29.14 -6.15 3.57
CA GLY A 144 30.32 -5.67 2.85
C GLY A 144 31.16 -4.60 3.57
N GLN A 145 30.80 -4.22 4.80
CA GLN A 145 31.61 -3.29 5.58
C GLN A 145 32.90 -3.94 6.09
N SER A 146 34.01 -3.19 6.09
CA SER A 146 35.27 -3.60 6.70
C SER A 146 35.17 -3.69 8.23
N GLU A 147 36.11 -4.40 8.84
CA GLU A 147 36.20 -4.46 10.31
C GLU A 147 36.51 -3.10 10.92
N GLU A 148 37.29 -2.28 10.24
CA GLU A 148 37.64 -0.91 10.67
C GLU A 148 36.43 0.01 10.67
N GLU A 149 35.59 -0.04 9.60
CA GLU A 149 34.32 0.70 9.54
C GLU A 149 33.38 0.29 10.69
N ARG A 150 33.26 -1.02 10.94
CA ARG A 150 32.44 -1.52 12.05
C ARG A 150 32.95 -1.06 13.41
N LYS A 151 34.26 -1.12 13.62
CA LYS A 151 34.89 -0.65 14.85
C LYS A 151 34.65 0.84 15.07
N THR A 152 34.80 1.65 14.03
CA THR A 152 34.51 3.09 14.08
C THR A 152 33.04 3.35 14.44
N ASN A 153 32.10 2.57 13.89
CA ASN A 153 30.68 2.68 14.25
C ASN A 153 30.43 2.35 15.73
N PHE A 154 31.08 1.29 16.26
CA PHE A 154 30.95 0.95 17.68
C PHE A 154 31.59 2.01 18.61
N GLU A 155 32.69 2.65 18.21
CA GLU A 155 33.26 3.76 18.98
C GLU A 155 32.30 4.95 19.11
N LYS A 156 31.54 5.26 18.02
CA LYS A 156 30.50 6.29 18.05
C LYS A 156 29.29 5.94 18.92
N LEU A 157 29.12 4.69 19.30
CA LEU A 157 28.01 4.25 20.17
C LEU A 157 28.41 4.30 21.66
N LYS A 158 29.69 4.41 21.98
CA LYS A 158 30.16 4.45 23.37
C LYS A 158 29.66 5.68 24.11
N GLU A 159 29.37 5.49 25.39
CA GLU A 159 29.05 6.59 26.29
C GLU A 159 30.25 7.51 26.46
N GLY A 160 30.00 8.84 26.39
CA GLY A 160 31.09 9.83 26.45
C GLY A 160 31.78 10.13 25.12
N SER A 161 31.44 9.42 24.02
CA SER A 161 31.95 9.79 22.69
C SER A 161 31.46 11.17 22.28
N PRO A 162 32.34 12.07 21.78
CA PRO A 162 31.95 13.40 21.32
C PRO A 162 30.98 13.35 20.14
N ASP A 163 31.03 12.25 19.36
CA ASP A 163 30.16 11.96 18.23
C ASP A 163 29.14 10.86 18.51
N ARG A 164 28.66 10.80 19.76
CA ARG A 164 27.74 9.75 20.19
C ARG A 164 26.50 9.66 19.29
N ALA A 165 26.32 8.51 18.65
CA ALA A 165 25.14 8.22 17.86
C ALA A 165 24.03 7.63 18.74
N LYS A 166 22.81 8.14 18.58
CA LYS A 166 21.62 7.65 19.28
C LYS A 166 20.80 6.66 18.43
N ILE A 167 21.10 6.57 17.13
CA ILE A 167 20.37 5.73 16.19
C ILE A 167 21.33 4.79 15.47
N ILE A 168 20.95 3.51 15.45
CA ILE A 168 21.64 2.45 14.73
C ILE A 168 20.72 2.02 13.58
N LEU A 169 21.20 2.05 12.34
CA LEU A 169 20.48 1.56 11.18
C LEU A 169 21.06 0.21 10.76
N ALA A 170 20.20 -0.78 10.54
CA ALA A 170 20.61 -2.09 10.07
C ALA A 170 19.55 -2.73 9.18
N ASN A 171 19.95 -3.69 8.35
CA ASN A 171 19.03 -4.58 7.65
C ASN A 171 19.03 -5.98 8.29
N PRO A 172 17.97 -6.78 8.12
CA PRO A 172 17.89 -8.11 8.74
C PRO A 172 19.06 -9.04 8.43
N GLU A 173 19.59 -8.95 7.20
CA GLU A 173 20.66 -9.82 6.72
C GLU A 173 21.95 -9.63 7.53
N VAL A 174 22.33 -8.41 7.88
CA VAL A 174 23.56 -8.16 8.63
C VAL A 174 23.43 -8.60 10.09
N LEU A 175 22.24 -8.57 10.66
CA LEU A 175 21.96 -8.98 12.03
C LEU A 175 22.07 -10.51 12.25
N ARG A 176 22.11 -11.30 11.18
CA ARG A 176 22.43 -12.75 11.26
C ARG A 176 23.89 -13.01 11.60
N SER A 177 24.78 -12.04 11.42
CA SER A 177 26.18 -12.17 11.78
C SER A 177 26.34 -12.32 13.30
N GLY A 178 26.76 -13.49 13.74
CA GLY A 178 26.91 -13.80 15.17
C GLY A 178 27.86 -12.85 15.89
N SER A 179 28.96 -12.43 15.24
CA SER A 179 29.94 -11.50 15.81
C SER A 179 29.34 -10.10 15.99
N LEU A 180 28.64 -9.57 14.95
CA LEU A 180 27.99 -8.28 15.05
C LEU A 180 26.90 -8.27 16.12
N LEU A 181 26.07 -9.31 16.15
CA LEU A 181 24.97 -9.42 17.12
C LEU A 181 25.51 -9.47 18.57
N GLN A 182 26.60 -10.21 18.83
CA GLN A 182 27.25 -10.22 20.13
C GLN A 182 27.75 -8.84 20.58
N GLU A 183 28.31 -8.07 19.67
CA GLU A 183 28.74 -6.69 19.98
C GLU A 183 27.53 -5.76 20.21
N LEU A 184 26.46 -5.88 19.41
CA LEU A 184 25.23 -5.11 19.59
C LEU A 184 24.53 -5.39 20.92
N CYS A 185 24.59 -6.64 21.42
CA CYS A 185 24.09 -6.96 22.76
C CYS A 185 24.80 -6.22 23.89
N LYS A 186 26.06 -5.81 23.68
CA LYS A 186 26.83 -5.04 24.68
C LYS A 186 26.55 -3.54 24.66
N VAL A 187 25.93 -3.03 23.60
CA VAL A 187 25.69 -1.59 23.41
C VAL A 187 24.61 -1.03 24.34
N GLY A 188 23.73 -1.88 24.88
CA GLY A 188 22.63 -1.43 25.75
C GLY A 188 21.49 -0.76 24.98
N ILE A 189 21.07 -1.36 23.87
CA ILE A 189 19.96 -0.89 23.03
C ILE A 189 18.68 -0.81 23.86
N LYS A 190 18.01 0.36 23.86
CA LYS A 190 16.79 0.61 24.64
C LYS A 190 15.50 0.44 23.83
N HIS A 191 15.58 0.61 22.54
CA HIS A 191 14.44 0.48 21.66
C HIS A 191 14.86 -0.20 20.34
N ILE A 192 14.04 -1.14 19.87
CA ILE A 192 14.12 -1.66 18.49
C ILE A 192 12.88 -1.19 17.74
N ALA A 193 13.10 -0.46 16.64
CA ALA A 193 12.08 -0.08 15.69
C ALA A 193 12.24 -0.90 14.40
N ILE A 194 11.18 -1.56 13.94
CA ILE A 194 11.18 -2.36 12.72
C ILE A 194 10.26 -1.66 11.73
N ASP A 195 10.84 -1.06 10.68
CA ASP A 195 10.05 -0.40 9.64
C ASP A 195 9.58 -1.40 8.58
N GLU A 196 8.42 -1.12 7.97
CA GLU A 196 7.73 -1.98 7.00
C GLU A 196 7.60 -3.43 7.50
N ALA A 197 7.13 -3.61 8.73
CA ALA A 197 7.06 -4.90 9.41
C ALA A 197 6.19 -5.95 8.70
N HIS A 198 5.29 -5.56 7.77
CA HIS A 198 4.55 -6.48 6.91
C HIS A 198 5.48 -7.41 6.10
N CYS A 199 6.70 -6.95 5.79
CA CYS A 199 7.72 -7.76 5.11
C CYS A 199 8.07 -9.05 5.86
N VAL A 200 7.89 -9.10 7.17
CA VAL A 200 8.08 -10.32 7.98
C VAL A 200 7.12 -11.42 7.52
N SER A 201 5.88 -11.06 7.18
CA SER A 201 4.88 -12.01 6.68
C SER A 201 5.00 -12.29 5.19
N GLU A 202 5.31 -11.27 4.38
CA GLU A 202 5.26 -11.36 2.93
C GLU A 202 6.53 -11.94 2.31
N TRP A 203 7.69 -11.64 2.89
CA TRP A 203 8.99 -12.01 2.31
C TRP A 203 9.67 -13.18 3.03
N GLY A 204 9.27 -13.46 4.29
CA GLY A 204 9.98 -14.42 5.13
C GLY A 204 10.02 -15.83 4.57
N ASP A 205 8.91 -16.33 4.06
CA ASP A 205 8.78 -17.74 3.67
C ASP A 205 9.47 -18.08 2.34
N SER A 206 9.50 -17.14 1.38
CA SER A 206 9.95 -17.43 0.02
C SER A 206 11.10 -16.56 -0.49
N PHE A 207 11.25 -15.35 0.01
CA PHE A 207 12.18 -14.37 -0.56
C PHE A 207 13.32 -13.97 0.39
N ARG A 208 13.06 -13.79 1.70
CA ARG A 208 14.07 -13.32 2.68
C ARG A 208 13.94 -14.01 4.05
N PRO A 209 14.52 -15.19 4.23
CA PRO A 209 14.45 -15.93 5.50
C PRO A 209 14.99 -15.15 6.71
N SER A 210 15.83 -14.12 6.49
CA SER A 210 16.38 -13.26 7.55
C SER A 210 15.31 -12.53 8.37
N TYR A 211 14.12 -12.31 7.80
CA TYR A 211 13.00 -11.72 8.53
C TYR A 211 12.40 -12.64 9.59
N LEU A 212 12.36 -13.95 9.33
CA LEU A 212 11.87 -14.94 10.29
C LEU A 212 12.80 -15.07 11.50
N GLU A 213 14.07 -14.75 11.32
CA GLU A 213 15.08 -14.81 12.40
C GLU A 213 15.08 -13.55 13.28
N LEU A 214 14.35 -12.49 12.92
CA LEU A 214 14.30 -11.25 13.70
C LEU A 214 13.78 -11.48 15.13
N GLY A 215 12.85 -12.42 15.34
CA GLY A 215 12.42 -12.80 16.69
C GLY A 215 13.58 -13.26 17.56
N ASN A 216 14.48 -14.09 17.02
CA ASN A 216 15.68 -14.56 17.71
C ASN A 216 16.69 -13.42 17.97
N VAL A 217 16.83 -12.47 17.04
CA VAL A 217 17.67 -11.27 17.21
C VAL A 217 17.15 -10.41 18.35
N ILE A 218 15.84 -10.16 18.38
CA ILE A 218 15.16 -9.41 19.43
C ILE A 218 15.39 -10.07 20.80
N GLU A 219 15.24 -11.39 20.89
CA GLU A 219 15.45 -12.12 22.15
C GLU A 219 16.88 -11.99 22.67
N LYS A 220 17.88 -12.05 21.78
CA LYS A 220 19.29 -11.93 22.16
C LYS A 220 19.66 -10.52 22.62
N ILE A 221 19.14 -9.48 21.95
CA ILE A 221 19.37 -8.09 22.34
C ILE A 221 18.56 -7.75 23.60
N ASN A 222 17.37 -8.31 23.74
CA ASN A 222 16.41 -8.12 24.84
C ASN A 222 16.17 -6.64 25.22
N PRO A 223 15.76 -5.79 24.26
CA PRO A 223 15.54 -4.38 24.53
C PRO A 223 14.28 -4.18 25.38
N PRO A 224 14.23 -3.11 26.20
CA PRO A 224 13.02 -2.74 26.95
C PRO A 224 11.81 -2.51 26.07
N VAL A 225 11.97 -1.88 24.92
CA VAL A 225 10.86 -1.53 24.02
C VAL A 225 11.11 -1.98 22.60
N ILE A 226 10.05 -2.50 21.96
CA ILE A 226 10.06 -2.96 20.56
C ILE A 226 8.82 -2.43 19.87
N THR A 227 9.00 -1.75 18.75
CA THR A 227 7.89 -1.21 17.95
C THR A 227 8.02 -1.64 16.50
N ALA A 228 7.01 -2.31 15.98
CA ALA A 228 6.93 -2.72 14.59
C ALA A 228 6.00 -1.74 13.83
N PHE A 229 6.52 -1.06 12.82
CA PHE A 229 5.78 -0.08 12.03
C PHE A 229 5.39 -0.67 10.67
N THR A 230 4.15 -0.45 10.26
CA THR A 230 3.69 -0.79 8.92
C THR A 230 2.64 0.21 8.44
N ALA A 231 2.51 0.40 7.13
CA ALA A 231 1.47 1.24 6.57
C ALA A 231 0.16 0.47 6.36
N THR A 232 0.26 -0.81 6.08
CA THR A 232 -0.87 -1.68 5.74
C THR A 232 -0.61 -3.08 6.28
N ALA A 233 -1.62 -3.69 6.86
CA ALA A 233 -1.59 -5.10 7.23
C ALA A 233 -3.01 -5.65 7.40
N SER A 234 -3.30 -6.79 6.76
CA SER A 234 -4.50 -7.56 7.05
C SER A 234 -4.43 -8.21 8.44
N PRO A 235 -5.55 -8.70 8.98
CA PRO A 235 -5.55 -9.42 10.25
C PRO A 235 -4.56 -10.60 10.30
N GLU A 236 -4.42 -11.33 9.20
CA GLU A 236 -3.49 -12.45 9.07
C GLU A 236 -2.02 -11.99 9.13
N VAL A 237 -1.71 -10.88 8.45
CA VAL A 237 -0.36 -10.27 8.48
C VAL A 237 -0.03 -9.79 9.88
N LEU A 238 -0.98 -9.13 10.57
CA LEU A 238 -0.80 -8.70 11.95
C LEU A 238 -0.55 -9.85 12.91
N ALA A 239 -1.35 -10.91 12.79
CA ALA A 239 -1.18 -12.11 13.62
C ALA A 239 0.20 -12.75 13.41
N ARG A 240 0.65 -12.85 12.14
CA ARG A 240 1.97 -13.41 11.82
C ARG A 240 3.12 -12.53 12.28
N VAL A 241 3.01 -11.20 12.15
CA VAL A 241 3.99 -10.25 12.69
C VAL A 241 4.06 -10.35 14.21
N ALA A 242 2.88 -10.42 14.88
CA ALA A 242 2.82 -10.61 16.33
C ALA A 242 3.47 -11.93 16.76
N GLU A 243 3.22 -13.03 16.06
CA GLU A 243 3.80 -14.34 16.37
C GLU A 243 5.32 -14.32 16.22
N ILE A 244 5.84 -13.87 15.09
CA ILE A 244 7.28 -13.91 14.77
C ILE A 244 8.08 -12.94 15.65
N LEU A 245 7.62 -11.69 15.79
CA LEU A 245 8.38 -10.66 16.52
C LEU A 245 8.11 -10.64 18.02
N PHE A 246 6.91 -11.06 18.45
CA PHE A 246 6.43 -10.84 19.82
C PHE A 246 5.84 -12.10 20.48
N LYS A 247 5.99 -13.29 19.88
CA LYS A 247 5.42 -14.55 20.37
C LYS A 247 3.90 -14.46 20.63
N GLY A 248 3.19 -13.78 19.73
CA GLY A 248 1.75 -13.61 19.80
C GLY A 248 1.25 -12.57 20.82
N GLN A 249 2.15 -11.83 21.46
CA GLN A 249 1.80 -10.84 22.48
C GLN A 249 2.23 -9.44 22.02
N ALA A 250 1.31 -8.70 21.39
CA ALA A 250 1.56 -7.35 20.93
C ALA A 250 0.36 -6.45 21.15
N HIS A 251 0.63 -5.22 21.55
CA HIS A 251 -0.33 -4.13 21.54
C HIS A 251 -0.42 -3.53 20.14
N VAL A 252 -1.61 -3.40 19.57
CA VAL A 252 -1.80 -2.87 18.23
C VAL A 252 -2.35 -1.45 18.30
N VAL A 253 -1.56 -0.49 17.85
CA VAL A 253 -2.00 0.89 17.66
C VAL A 253 -2.34 1.08 16.19
N ARG A 254 -3.57 1.46 15.91
CA ARG A 254 -4.05 1.68 14.55
C ARG A 254 -4.58 3.11 14.43
N SER A 255 -4.03 3.89 13.49
CA SER A 255 -4.75 5.07 13.03
C SER A 255 -5.81 4.68 12.01
N GLU A 256 -6.70 5.59 11.67
CA GLU A 256 -7.63 5.38 10.57
C GLU A 256 -6.86 4.94 9.32
N SER A 257 -7.15 3.72 8.86
CA SER A 257 -6.52 3.15 7.66
C SER A 257 -7.00 3.84 6.38
N ASP A 258 -8.00 4.70 6.51
CA ASP A 258 -8.60 5.41 5.39
C ASP A 258 -7.81 6.67 4.98
N ARG A 259 -7.76 6.89 3.68
CA ARG A 259 -7.27 8.10 3.04
C ARG A 259 -8.44 8.77 2.30
N PRO A 260 -9.23 9.61 2.98
CA PRO A 260 -10.48 10.17 2.41
C PRO A 260 -10.24 10.96 1.12
N ASN A 261 -9.07 11.52 0.95
CA ASN A 261 -8.67 12.28 -0.24
C ASN A 261 -8.30 11.40 -1.45
N ILE A 262 -8.20 10.07 -1.32
CA ILE A 262 -7.99 9.18 -2.47
C ILE A 262 -9.33 8.66 -2.97
N HIS A 263 -9.64 8.91 -4.23
CA HIS A 263 -10.85 8.46 -4.90
C HIS A 263 -10.56 7.24 -5.76
N TYR A 264 -11.25 6.13 -5.50
CA TYR A 264 -10.99 4.84 -6.14
C TYR A 264 -11.91 4.61 -7.35
N TYR A 265 -11.30 4.23 -8.47
CA TYR A 265 -11.99 3.93 -9.72
C TYR A 265 -11.51 2.60 -10.30
N VAL A 266 -12.42 1.87 -10.95
CA VAL A 266 -12.07 0.71 -11.75
C VAL A 266 -12.61 0.90 -13.16
N LYS A 267 -11.72 0.81 -14.14
CA LYS A 267 -12.08 0.94 -15.56
C LYS A 267 -11.92 -0.41 -16.25
N LEU A 268 -13.04 -1.00 -16.66
CA LEU A 268 -13.03 -2.23 -17.43
C LEU A 268 -12.51 -1.93 -18.85
N CYS A 269 -11.51 -2.68 -19.30
CA CYS A 269 -10.92 -2.54 -20.63
C CYS A 269 -10.27 -3.86 -21.10
N GLY A 270 -10.23 -4.06 -22.40
CA GLY A 270 -9.50 -5.16 -23.03
C GLY A 270 -8.07 -4.79 -23.35
N ALA A 271 -7.84 -3.61 -23.94
CA ALA A 271 -6.51 -3.11 -24.26
C ALA A 271 -6.05 -2.06 -23.22
N LYS A 272 -5.35 -2.52 -22.19
CA LYS A 272 -4.97 -1.69 -21.04
C LYS A 272 -4.00 -0.56 -21.39
N SER A 273 -3.03 -0.79 -22.30
CA SER A 273 -2.10 0.27 -22.75
C SER A 273 -2.86 1.42 -23.41
N LYS A 274 -3.85 1.12 -24.26
CA LYS A 274 -4.66 2.13 -24.93
C LYS A 274 -5.56 2.88 -23.95
N ALA A 275 -6.13 2.17 -22.98
CA ALA A 275 -6.87 2.81 -21.89
C ALA A 275 -5.97 3.75 -21.06
N ALA A 276 -4.72 3.38 -20.79
CA ALA A 276 -3.76 4.21 -20.07
C ALA A 276 -3.36 5.46 -20.87
N LEU A 277 -3.17 5.36 -22.20
CA LEU A 277 -2.93 6.52 -23.07
C LEU A 277 -4.10 7.52 -23.03
N LEU A 278 -5.34 7.03 -23.09
CA LEU A 278 -6.52 7.89 -22.98
C LEU A 278 -6.61 8.58 -21.61
N LEU A 279 -6.35 7.84 -20.53
CA LEU A 279 -6.30 8.39 -19.18
C LEU A 279 -5.19 9.43 -19.02
N ALA A 280 -4.03 9.20 -19.63
CA ALA A 280 -2.93 10.16 -19.62
C ALA A 280 -3.31 11.50 -20.26
N LYS A 281 -4.28 11.54 -21.16
CA LYS A 281 -4.83 12.78 -21.71
C LYS A 281 -5.89 13.42 -20.81
N GLU A 282 -6.77 12.60 -20.25
CA GLU A 282 -7.98 13.03 -19.55
C GLU A 282 -7.72 13.45 -18.09
N GLU A 283 -6.78 12.76 -17.42
CA GLU A 283 -6.59 12.90 -15.98
C GLU A 283 -5.52 13.92 -15.59
N LEU A 284 -5.63 14.41 -14.36
CA LEU A 284 -4.69 15.38 -13.80
C LEU A 284 -3.30 14.77 -13.54
N LYS A 285 -2.28 15.62 -13.65
CA LYS A 285 -0.87 15.28 -13.41
C LYS A 285 -0.33 16.10 -12.22
N PRO A 286 0.79 15.70 -11.63
CA PRO A 286 1.66 14.55 -11.95
C PRO A 286 0.95 13.20 -11.84
N MET A 287 1.34 12.23 -12.68
CA MET A 287 0.71 10.92 -12.75
C MET A 287 1.74 9.80 -12.59
N ILE A 288 1.36 8.72 -11.90
CA ILE A 288 2.11 7.46 -11.90
C ILE A 288 1.28 6.39 -12.60
N ILE A 289 1.93 5.60 -13.46
CA ILE A 289 1.35 4.40 -14.08
C ILE A 289 2.15 3.19 -13.59
N PHE A 290 1.56 2.37 -12.74
CA PHE A 290 2.17 1.13 -12.29
C PHE A 290 2.00 0.02 -13.31
N CYS A 291 3.13 -0.59 -13.70
CA CYS A 291 3.22 -1.68 -14.66
C CYS A 291 3.83 -2.91 -13.99
N GLY A 292 3.35 -4.10 -14.36
CA GLY A 292 3.76 -5.36 -13.73
C GLY A 292 5.18 -5.83 -14.09
N THR A 293 5.79 -5.33 -15.17
CA THR A 293 7.13 -5.74 -15.62
C THR A 293 7.99 -4.57 -16.07
N ARG A 294 9.33 -4.77 -16.06
CA ARG A 294 10.30 -3.78 -16.54
C ARG A 294 10.05 -3.37 -17.99
N SER A 295 9.84 -4.35 -18.87
CA SER A 295 9.59 -4.09 -20.29
C SER A 295 8.30 -3.28 -20.49
N LYS A 296 7.24 -3.59 -19.77
CA LYS A 296 5.99 -2.82 -19.87
C LYS A 296 6.15 -1.37 -19.39
N THR A 297 7.02 -1.09 -18.40
CA THR A 297 7.27 0.29 -17.97
C THR A 297 7.96 1.10 -19.07
N GLN A 298 8.93 0.50 -19.75
CA GLN A 298 9.64 1.13 -20.86
C GLN A 298 8.71 1.38 -22.04
N ASN A 299 8.03 0.33 -22.52
CA ASN A 299 7.09 0.43 -23.64
C ASN A 299 6.00 1.48 -23.39
N MET A 300 5.42 1.51 -22.18
CA MET A 300 4.39 2.49 -21.84
C MET A 300 4.93 3.93 -21.86
N ALA A 301 6.14 4.16 -21.36
CA ALA A 301 6.77 5.48 -21.41
C ALA A 301 7.11 5.91 -22.85
N GLU A 302 7.54 4.97 -23.69
CA GLU A 302 7.80 5.22 -25.11
C GLU A 302 6.50 5.57 -25.88
N GLU A 303 5.42 4.81 -25.67
CA GLU A 303 4.10 5.08 -26.26
C GLU A 303 3.58 6.46 -25.84
N LEU A 304 3.71 6.82 -24.56
CA LEU A 304 3.33 8.14 -24.06
C LEU A 304 4.13 9.26 -24.70
N ASN A 305 5.46 9.10 -24.81
CA ASN A 305 6.32 10.08 -25.45
C ASN A 305 6.03 10.21 -26.96
N ALA A 306 5.68 9.13 -27.62
CA ALA A 306 5.27 9.14 -29.03
C ALA A 306 3.93 9.89 -29.22
N CYS A 307 3.00 9.73 -28.28
CA CYS A 307 1.67 10.34 -28.36
C CYS A 307 1.65 11.81 -27.90
N PHE A 308 2.39 12.17 -26.85
CA PHE A 308 2.21 13.47 -26.18
C PHE A 308 3.47 14.36 -26.22
N GLY A 309 4.54 13.90 -26.86
CA GLY A 309 5.79 14.62 -27.02
C GLY A 309 6.91 14.07 -26.12
N GLN A 310 8.13 14.19 -26.62
CA GLN A 310 9.32 13.69 -25.96
C GLN A 310 9.53 14.33 -24.58
N GLY A 311 9.82 13.48 -23.59
CA GLY A 311 10.10 13.92 -22.23
C GLY A 311 8.87 14.10 -21.34
N CYS A 312 7.65 13.87 -21.83
CA CYS A 312 6.44 13.90 -21.00
C CYS A 312 6.35 12.68 -20.04
N ALA A 313 6.99 11.56 -20.39
CA ALA A 313 7.01 10.35 -19.58
C ALA A 313 8.44 9.82 -19.43
N LYS A 314 8.72 9.24 -18.25
CA LYS A 314 9.92 8.45 -17.96
C LYS A 314 9.54 7.14 -17.31
N PHE A 315 10.44 6.15 -17.36
CA PHE A 315 10.23 4.87 -16.70
C PHE A 315 11.16 4.67 -15.51
N TYR A 316 10.73 3.84 -14.56
CA TYR A 316 11.46 3.52 -13.34
C TYR A 316 11.27 2.06 -12.93
N HIS A 317 12.36 1.33 -12.76
CA HIS A 317 12.33 -0.06 -12.27
C HIS A 317 13.64 -0.44 -11.56
N ALA A 318 13.64 -1.54 -10.84
CA ALA A 318 14.79 -2.00 -10.05
C ALA A 318 16.07 -2.24 -10.88
N GLY A 319 15.94 -2.50 -12.18
CA GLY A 319 17.06 -2.76 -13.08
C GLY A 319 17.79 -1.53 -13.63
N LEU A 320 17.36 -0.31 -13.31
CA LEU A 320 18.10 0.91 -13.64
C LEU A 320 19.33 1.03 -12.75
N GLU A 321 20.40 1.63 -13.30
CA GLU A 321 21.57 2.01 -12.53
C GLU A 321 21.23 3.12 -11.53
N LYS A 322 22.08 3.31 -10.53
CA LYS A 322 21.81 4.27 -9.46
C LYS A 322 21.66 5.69 -9.98
N GLU A 323 22.56 6.09 -10.85
CA GLU A 323 22.59 7.43 -11.48
C GLU A 323 21.34 7.69 -12.32
N GLU A 324 20.84 6.68 -13.04
CA GLU A 324 19.61 6.77 -13.81
C GLU A 324 18.39 6.92 -12.89
N LYS A 325 18.34 6.16 -11.81
CA LYS A 325 17.28 6.27 -10.79
C LYS A 325 17.22 7.67 -10.22
N ASP A 326 18.37 8.20 -9.78
CA ASP A 326 18.50 9.55 -9.20
C ASP A 326 18.03 10.64 -10.19
N GLN A 327 18.37 10.49 -11.48
CA GLN A 327 17.95 11.41 -12.53
C GLN A 327 16.45 11.38 -12.77
N VAL A 328 15.85 10.19 -12.83
CA VAL A 328 14.40 10.02 -13.03
C VAL A 328 13.63 10.54 -11.83
N GLU A 329 14.06 10.22 -10.62
CA GLU A 329 13.46 10.69 -9.38
C GLU A 329 13.49 12.22 -9.26
N LYS A 330 14.64 12.83 -9.53
CA LYS A 330 14.81 14.28 -9.53
C LYS A 330 13.95 14.96 -10.60
N TRP A 331 13.88 14.37 -11.79
CA TRP A 331 13.01 14.87 -12.85
C TRP A 331 11.54 14.82 -12.43
N PHE A 332 11.07 13.67 -11.93
CA PHE A 332 9.67 13.52 -11.54
C PHE A 332 9.30 14.40 -10.34
N TYR A 333 10.21 14.53 -9.35
CA TYR A 333 10.03 15.39 -8.19
C TYR A 333 9.76 16.85 -8.60
N ASN A 334 10.50 17.37 -9.57
CA ASN A 334 10.38 18.74 -10.06
C ASN A 334 9.27 18.94 -11.10
N SER A 335 8.74 17.88 -11.68
CA SER A 335 7.73 17.97 -12.74
C SER A 335 6.35 18.26 -12.17
N ARG A 336 5.59 19.14 -12.85
CA ARG A 336 4.19 19.45 -12.53
C ARG A 336 3.19 18.65 -13.37
N ASP A 337 3.62 18.15 -14.51
CA ASP A 337 2.79 17.47 -15.53
C ASP A 337 3.42 16.15 -16.03
N GLY A 338 4.49 15.70 -15.38
CA GLY A 338 5.19 14.48 -15.75
C GLY A 338 4.39 13.22 -15.45
N ILE A 339 4.63 12.20 -16.29
CA ILE A 339 4.08 10.86 -16.13
C ILE A 339 5.22 9.90 -15.84
N LEU A 340 5.14 9.17 -14.74
CA LEU A 340 6.12 8.16 -14.37
C LEU A 340 5.53 6.77 -14.58
N CYS A 341 6.10 5.99 -15.50
CA CYS A 341 5.79 4.57 -15.65
C CYS A 341 6.70 3.77 -14.73
N ALA A 342 6.16 3.01 -13.77
CA ALA A 342 6.98 2.38 -12.75
C ALA A 342 6.53 0.95 -12.43
N THR A 343 7.47 0.11 -11.98
CA THR A 343 7.12 -1.10 -11.25
C THR A 343 6.92 -0.78 -9.76
N CYS A 344 6.46 -1.73 -8.95
CA CYS A 344 6.38 -1.61 -7.49
C CYS A 344 7.71 -1.17 -6.82
N ALA A 345 8.84 -1.30 -7.54
CA ALA A 345 10.14 -0.82 -7.07
C ALA A 345 10.22 0.71 -6.88
N TYR A 346 9.38 1.49 -7.58
CA TYR A 346 9.21 2.90 -7.30
C TYR A 346 8.32 3.03 -6.08
N GLY A 347 8.90 3.31 -4.98
CA GLY A 347 8.04 3.44 -3.84
C GLY A 347 8.66 3.43 -2.49
N MET A 348 9.78 2.86 -2.36
CA MET A 348 10.48 2.85 -1.10
C MET A 348 11.55 3.96 -1.16
N GLY A 349 11.21 5.16 -0.67
CA GLY A 349 12.16 6.27 -0.57
C GLY A 349 11.81 7.57 -1.32
N VAL A 350 10.88 7.57 -2.27
CA VAL A 350 10.54 8.77 -3.04
C VAL A 350 9.30 9.46 -2.47
N ASP A 351 9.42 10.74 -2.09
CA ASP A 351 8.38 11.53 -1.42
C ASP A 351 7.88 12.70 -2.27
N LYS A 352 7.37 12.42 -3.47
CA LYS A 352 6.60 13.42 -4.23
C LYS A 352 5.19 13.50 -3.67
N LYS A 353 4.83 14.67 -3.11
CA LYS A 353 3.59 14.85 -2.34
C LYS A 353 2.36 15.16 -3.18
N ASP A 354 2.52 15.79 -4.33
CA ASP A 354 1.49 16.41 -5.16
C ASP A 354 0.97 15.52 -6.32
N ILE A 355 1.13 14.21 -6.25
CA ILE A 355 0.66 13.28 -7.29
C ILE A 355 -0.86 13.29 -7.32
N LYS A 356 -1.44 13.58 -8.50
CA LYS A 356 -2.88 13.74 -8.70
C LYS A 356 -3.57 12.46 -9.18
N THR A 357 -2.84 11.61 -9.92
CA THR A 357 -3.42 10.38 -10.46
C THR A 357 -2.43 9.22 -10.34
N VAL A 358 -2.94 8.09 -9.86
CA VAL A 358 -2.24 6.81 -9.83
C VAL A 358 -3.02 5.81 -10.66
N VAL A 359 -2.42 5.26 -11.71
CA VAL A 359 -3.04 4.27 -12.59
C VAL A 359 -2.33 2.94 -12.40
N HIS A 360 -3.09 1.87 -12.25
CA HIS A 360 -2.56 0.51 -12.25
C HIS A 360 -2.90 -0.17 -13.58
N LEU A 361 -1.90 -0.41 -14.39
CA LEU A 361 -2.02 -1.14 -15.66
C LEU A 361 -2.33 -2.61 -15.38
N GLU A 362 -1.65 -3.21 -14.41
CA GLU A 362 -1.96 -4.52 -13.85
C GLU A 362 -2.34 -4.38 -12.39
N ALA A 363 -3.28 -5.23 -11.95
CA ALA A 363 -3.64 -5.30 -10.55
C ALA A 363 -2.46 -5.82 -9.72
N PRO A 364 -2.13 -5.16 -8.61
CA PRO A 364 -1.19 -5.69 -7.64
C PRO A 364 -1.64 -7.03 -7.06
N GLU A 365 -0.71 -7.78 -6.50
CA GLU A 365 -0.96 -9.13 -6.02
C GLU A 365 -2.06 -9.20 -4.95
N ASN A 366 -2.18 -8.18 -4.12
CA ASN A 366 -3.15 -8.11 -3.02
C ASN A 366 -3.61 -6.67 -2.74
N ALA A 367 -4.63 -6.53 -1.89
CA ALA A 367 -5.23 -5.25 -1.54
C ALA A 367 -4.27 -4.32 -0.79
N GLU A 368 -3.38 -4.86 0.03
CA GLU A 368 -2.38 -4.09 0.77
C GLU A 368 -1.40 -3.40 -0.18
N ALA A 369 -0.86 -4.14 -1.15
CA ALA A 369 0.01 -3.59 -2.17
C ALA A 369 -0.70 -2.50 -2.99
N TYR A 370 -1.97 -2.75 -3.36
CA TYR A 370 -2.78 -1.76 -4.07
C TYR A 370 -2.96 -0.46 -3.28
N ILE A 371 -3.32 -0.56 -1.98
CA ILE A 371 -3.51 0.61 -1.11
C ILE A 371 -2.19 1.36 -0.92
N GLN A 372 -1.08 0.65 -0.78
CA GLN A 372 0.25 1.24 -0.63
C GLN A 372 0.68 2.01 -1.88
N GLU A 373 0.43 1.46 -3.08
CA GLU A 373 0.74 2.08 -4.36
C GLU A 373 -0.22 3.25 -4.65
N ALA A 374 -1.53 3.06 -4.47
CA ALA A 374 -2.54 4.11 -4.57
C ALA A 374 -2.29 5.25 -3.56
N GLY A 375 -1.80 4.91 -2.37
CA GLY A 375 -1.44 5.82 -1.28
C GLY A 375 -0.31 6.82 -1.61
N ARG A 376 0.33 6.70 -2.78
CA ARG A 376 1.29 7.71 -3.27
C ARG A 376 0.62 8.96 -3.78
N GLY A 377 -0.64 8.87 -4.18
CA GLY A 377 -1.46 10.01 -4.57
C GLY A 377 -1.80 10.92 -3.39
N GLY A 378 -1.81 12.23 -3.62
CA GLY A 378 -2.34 13.22 -2.69
C GLY A 378 -1.71 13.22 -1.29
N ARG A 379 -0.40 13.02 -1.16
CA ARG A 379 0.29 13.12 0.14
C ARG A 379 0.29 14.53 0.72
N ASP A 380 0.00 15.52 -0.11
CA ASP A 380 -0.21 16.92 0.27
C ASP A 380 -1.61 17.20 0.81
N GLY A 381 -2.46 16.17 0.97
CA GLY A 381 -3.86 16.30 1.38
C GLY A 381 -4.82 16.62 0.24
N SER A 382 -4.33 16.91 -0.97
CA SER A 382 -5.18 17.17 -2.12
C SER A 382 -5.87 15.90 -2.61
N ILE A 383 -7.02 16.07 -3.29
CA ILE A 383 -7.73 14.94 -3.90
C ILE A 383 -6.85 14.30 -4.97
N ALA A 384 -6.73 12.98 -4.91
CA ALA A 384 -6.06 12.16 -5.91
C ALA A 384 -6.97 11.02 -6.37
N LYS A 385 -6.83 10.62 -7.64
CA LYS A 385 -7.54 9.47 -8.21
C LYS A 385 -6.62 8.25 -8.25
N ALA A 386 -7.12 7.11 -7.80
CA ALA A 386 -6.52 5.80 -7.98
C ALA A 386 -7.37 4.98 -8.94
N ILE A 387 -6.85 4.65 -10.12
CA ILE A 387 -7.58 4.02 -11.21
C ILE A 387 -6.97 2.66 -11.50
N LEU A 388 -7.74 1.59 -11.29
CA LEU A 388 -7.35 0.24 -11.67
C LEU A 388 -7.92 -0.08 -13.06
N LEU A 389 -7.04 -0.47 -14.00
CA LEU A 389 -7.44 -1.04 -15.27
C LEU A 389 -7.69 -2.54 -15.09
N TRP A 390 -8.91 -2.98 -15.37
CA TRP A 390 -9.34 -4.36 -15.16
C TRP A 390 -9.81 -4.98 -16.47
N SER A 391 -9.36 -6.20 -16.75
CA SER A 391 -9.70 -6.95 -17.95
C SER A 391 -10.44 -8.24 -17.62
N LEU A 392 -10.98 -8.90 -18.64
CA LEU A 392 -11.57 -10.24 -18.48
C LEU A 392 -10.50 -11.28 -18.14
N SER A 393 -9.28 -11.12 -18.66
CA SER A 393 -8.15 -11.99 -18.32
C SER A 393 -7.76 -11.85 -16.85
N ASP A 394 -7.82 -10.63 -16.27
CA ASP A 394 -7.63 -10.46 -14.82
C ASP A 394 -8.71 -11.18 -14.04
N SER A 395 -9.97 -11.02 -14.43
CA SER A 395 -11.09 -11.71 -13.79
C SER A 395 -10.89 -13.22 -13.74
N LEU A 396 -10.45 -13.83 -14.85
CA LEU A 396 -10.13 -15.25 -14.92
C LEU A 396 -8.96 -15.63 -14.02
N LYS A 397 -7.85 -14.87 -14.09
CA LYS A 397 -6.66 -15.08 -13.26
C LYS A 397 -7.01 -15.04 -11.77
N TYR A 398 -7.69 -14.00 -11.33
CA TYR A 398 -8.01 -13.82 -9.91
C TYR A 398 -9.14 -14.74 -9.42
N SER A 399 -9.92 -15.36 -10.33
CA SER A 399 -10.89 -16.42 -9.99
C SER A 399 -10.24 -17.75 -9.60
N SER A 400 -8.94 -17.94 -9.91
CA SER A 400 -8.21 -19.15 -9.53
C SER A 400 -7.75 -19.15 -8.07
N TYR A 401 -7.79 -18.01 -7.40
CA TYR A 401 -7.44 -17.91 -5.99
C TYR A 401 -8.61 -18.31 -5.07
N GLU A 402 -8.29 -18.85 -3.92
CA GLU A 402 -9.31 -19.27 -2.94
C GLU A 402 -10.15 -18.08 -2.48
N PRO A 403 -11.48 -18.23 -2.37
CA PRO A 403 -12.34 -17.20 -1.81
C PRO A 403 -11.91 -16.80 -0.39
N GLY A 404 -11.82 -15.50 -0.13
CA GLY A 404 -11.35 -14.97 1.15
C GLY A 404 -9.84 -14.82 1.26
N SER A 405 -9.06 -15.30 0.29
CA SER A 405 -7.62 -15.04 0.26
C SER A 405 -7.31 -13.57 -0.03
N ARG A 406 -6.11 -13.13 0.35
CA ARG A 406 -5.63 -11.75 0.11
C ARG A 406 -5.63 -11.38 -1.37
N GLN A 407 -5.32 -12.34 -2.25
CA GLN A 407 -5.35 -12.17 -3.69
C GLN A 407 -6.78 -12.04 -4.22
N ALA A 408 -7.73 -12.84 -3.70
CA ALA A 408 -9.13 -12.76 -4.08
C ALA A 408 -9.76 -11.39 -3.73
N ALA A 409 -9.23 -10.67 -2.74
CA ALA A 409 -9.68 -9.33 -2.38
C ALA A 409 -9.58 -8.33 -3.54
N MET A 410 -8.58 -8.47 -4.42
CA MET A 410 -8.45 -7.62 -5.61
C MET A 410 -9.58 -7.82 -6.61
N LYS A 411 -10.03 -9.06 -6.80
CA LYS A 411 -11.20 -9.34 -7.64
C LYS A 411 -12.46 -8.76 -7.02
N ASN A 412 -12.65 -8.97 -5.72
CA ASN A 412 -13.79 -8.39 -5.00
C ASN A 412 -13.81 -6.86 -5.12
N PHE A 413 -12.67 -6.20 -4.98
CA PHE A 413 -12.55 -4.76 -5.20
C PHE A 413 -12.89 -4.34 -6.64
N ALA A 414 -12.39 -5.07 -7.64
CA ALA A 414 -12.58 -4.72 -9.03
C ALA A 414 -14.00 -4.98 -9.55
N GLU A 415 -14.68 -6.00 -9.03
CA GLU A 415 -15.96 -6.47 -9.56
C GLU A 415 -17.15 -6.18 -8.61
N THR A 416 -16.90 -5.58 -7.44
CA THR A 416 -17.96 -5.23 -6.49
C THR A 416 -19.01 -4.31 -7.11
N THR A 417 -20.24 -4.43 -6.63
CA THR A 417 -21.31 -3.46 -6.84
C THR A 417 -21.48 -2.50 -5.66
N ASP A 418 -20.75 -2.75 -4.57
CA ASP A 418 -20.77 -1.96 -3.35
C ASP A 418 -19.70 -0.87 -3.34
N CYS A 419 -19.50 -0.22 -2.20
CA CYS A 419 -18.50 0.82 -2.06
C CYS A 419 -17.09 0.23 -2.19
N ARG A 420 -16.32 0.66 -3.22
CA ARG A 420 -14.96 0.19 -3.43
C ARG A 420 -14.03 0.47 -2.27
N ARG A 421 -14.19 1.66 -1.65
CA ARG A 421 -13.42 2.03 -0.45
C ARG A 421 -13.64 1.03 0.67
N GLN A 422 -14.91 0.69 0.95
CA GLN A 422 -15.23 -0.24 2.02
C GLN A 422 -14.67 -1.64 1.76
N VAL A 423 -14.73 -2.13 0.52
CA VAL A 423 -14.14 -3.43 0.18
C VAL A 423 -12.63 -3.48 0.47
N LEU A 424 -11.90 -2.38 0.21
CA LEU A 424 -10.48 -2.30 0.56
C LEU A 424 -10.26 -2.25 2.08
N LEU A 425 -11.07 -1.48 2.80
CA LEU A 425 -10.98 -1.38 4.26
C LEU A 425 -11.32 -2.72 4.93
N ASP A 426 -12.35 -3.42 4.44
CA ASP A 426 -12.72 -4.76 4.92
C ASP A 426 -11.58 -5.77 4.73
N ALA A 427 -10.87 -5.70 3.59
CA ALA A 427 -9.69 -6.55 3.34
C ALA A 427 -8.54 -6.27 4.33
N LEU A 428 -8.45 -5.05 4.86
CA LEU A 428 -7.51 -4.68 5.93
C LEU A 428 -8.05 -4.94 7.34
N GLY A 429 -9.30 -5.41 7.48
CA GLY A 429 -9.98 -5.54 8.77
C GLY A 429 -10.19 -4.19 9.47
N ALA A 430 -10.36 -3.11 8.71
CA ALA A 430 -10.64 -1.78 9.22
C ALA A 430 -12.15 -1.54 9.40
N GLU A 431 -12.51 -0.54 10.20
CA GLU A 431 -13.90 -0.19 10.47
C GLU A 431 -14.59 0.45 9.26
N GLN A 432 -15.91 0.57 9.34
CA GLN A 432 -16.70 1.23 8.32
C GLN A 432 -16.34 2.72 8.22
N ALA A 433 -16.07 3.19 7.00
CA ALA A 433 -15.76 4.58 6.74
C ALA A 433 -16.75 5.23 5.76
N TYR A 434 -17.01 6.52 5.94
CA TYR A 434 -17.79 7.28 4.97
C TYR A 434 -17.01 7.42 3.66
N CYS A 435 -17.64 7.07 2.53
CA CYS A 435 -16.99 7.18 1.22
C CYS A 435 -17.00 8.61 0.70
N HIS A 436 -15.83 9.25 0.69
CA HIS A 436 -15.64 10.59 0.11
C HIS A 436 -15.55 10.58 -1.42
N GLY A 437 -15.27 9.42 -2.05
CA GLY A 437 -15.24 9.31 -3.51
C GLY A 437 -14.81 7.91 -3.99
N CYS A 438 -15.71 7.22 -4.67
CA CYS A 438 -15.40 6.12 -5.58
C CYS A 438 -16.41 6.16 -6.74
N ASP A 439 -16.07 5.51 -7.85
CA ASP A 439 -16.93 5.47 -9.04
C ASP A 439 -18.36 5.05 -8.71
N LEU A 440 -18.54 3.96 -7.96
CA LEU A 440 -19.87 3.40 -7.64
C LEU A 440 -20.69 4.30 -6.72
N CYS A 441 -20.09 4.86 -5.67
CA CYS A 441 -20.80 5.80 -4.80
C CYS A 441 -21.16 7.10 -5.53
N ASN A 442 -20.28 7.60 -6.39
CA ASN A 442 -20.55 8.77 -7.21
C ASN A 442 -21.67 8.50 -8.22
N GLU A 443 -21.70 7.31 -8.86
CA GLU A 443 -22.81 6.91 -9.73
C GLU A 443 -24.15 6.81 -8.97
N ARG A 444 -24.15 6.25 -7.73
CA ARG A 444 -25.37 6.21 -6.90
C ARG A 444 -25.89 7.60 -6.58
N LYS A 445 -25.02 8.49 -6.08
CA LYS A 445 -25.38 9.88 -5.77
C LYS A 445 -25.93 10.62 -7.00
N ALA A 446 -25.30 10.44 -8.16
CA ALA A 446 -25.77 11.07 -9.39
C ALA A 446 -27.15 10.55 -9.83
N ARG A 447 -27.44 9.26 -9.67
CA ARG A 447 -28.78 8.70 -9.94
C ARG A 447 -29.84 9.25 -8.99
N GLU A 448 -29.53 9.38 -7.70
CA GLU A 448 -30.43 9.97 -6.69
C GLU A 448 -30.75 11.44 -7.02
N THR A 449 -29.76 12.19 -7.49
CA THR A 449 -29.93 13.60 -7.89
C THR A 449 -30.46 13.77 -9.31
N LYS A 450 -30.86 12.70 -10.01
CA LYS A 450 -31.32 12.67 -11.40
C LYS A 450 -30.35 13.33 -12.40
N GLN A 451 -29.06 13.38 -12.06
CA GLN A 451 -28.03 13.82 -13.00
C GLN A 451 -27.76 12.73 -14.03
N VAL A 452 -27.78 13.10 -15.31
CA VAL A 452 -27.48 12.17 -16.41
C VAL A 452 -25.97 11.95 -16.46
N VAL A 453 -25.48 10.89 -15.80
CA VAL A 453 -24.11 10.45 -15.97
C VAL A 453 -24.04 9.63 -17.26
N LYS A 454 -23.43 10.19 -18.29
CA LYS A 454 -23.20 9.49 -19.55
C LYS A 454 -22.07 8.49 -19.32
N LYS A 455 -22.42 7.22 -19.09
CA LYS A 455 -21.43 6.14 -18.91
C LYS A 455 -20.81 5.82 -20.26
N GLU A 456 -19.51 6.03 -20.40
CA GLU A 456 -18.77 5.55 -21.58
C GLU A 456 -18.71 4.02 -21.56
N LYS A 457 -19.06 3.41 -22.69
CA LYS A 457 -18.89 1.96 -22.88
C LYS A 457 -17.41 1.63 -22.98
N SER A 458 -16.99 0.57 -22.34
CA SER A 458 -15.64 0.03 -22.52
C SER A 458 -15.40 -0.47 -23.94
N ASP A 459 -14.13 -0.64 -24.31
CA ASP A 459 -13.73 -1.28 -25.57
C ASP A 459 -14.30 -2.70 -25.67
N LEU A 460 -14.25 -3.47 -24.58
CA LEU A 460 -14.90 -4.81 -24.48
C LEU A 460 -16.40 -4.77 -24.73
N GLU A 461 -17.11 -3.81 -24.14
CA GLU A 461 -18.56 -3.65 -24.37
C GLU A 461 -18.87 -3.29 -25.82
N ARG A 462 -18.07 -2.43 -26.42
CA ARG A 462 -18.23 -2.02 -27.82
C ARG A 462 -17.92 -3.17 -28.77
N ALA A 463 -16.84 -3.89 -28.55
CA ALA A 463 -16.52 -5.09 -29.32
C ALA A 463 -17.64 -6.14 -29.24
N PHE A 464 -18.15 -6.39 -28.02
CA PHE A 464 -19.28 -7.30 -27.85
C PHE A 464 -20.54 -6.82 -28.61
N GLN A 465 -20.86 -5.51 -28.59
CA GLN A 465 -22.02 -4.97 -29.32
C GLN A 465 -21.83 -5.07 -30.83
N LEU A 466 -20.61 -4.88 -31.33
CA LEU A 466 -20.32 -5.02 -32.76
C LEU A 466 -20.50 -6.50 -33.19
N VAL A 467 -19.92 -7.45 -32.45
CA VAL A 467 -20.13 -8.90 -32.70
C VAL A 467 -21.62 -9.26 -32.62
N LYS A 468 -22.38 -8.63 -31.70
CA LYS A 468 -23.83 -8.83 -31.60
C LYS A 468 -24.58 -8.33 -32.85
N LYS A 469 -24.19 -7.15 -33.36
CA LYS A 469 -24.80 -6.50 -34.52
C LYS A 469 -24.57 -7.33 -35.79
N TYR A 470 -23.35 -7.82 -35.99
CA TYR A 470 -22.92 -8.52 -37.22
C TYR A 470 -22.71 -10.02 -37.03
N ARG A 471 -23.36 -10.64 -36.03
CA ARG A 471 -23.21 -12.04 -35.66
C ARG A 471 -23.40 -12.96 -36.88
N LEU A 472 -22.44 -13.85 -37.11
CA LEU A 472 -22.42 -14.81 -38.22
C LEU A 472 -22.44 -14.18 -39.63
N PHE A 473 -22.35 -12.85 -39.70
CA PHE A 473 -22.36 -12.13 -40.97
C PHE A 473 -20.95 -11.88 -41.46
N TYR A 474 -20.11 -11.29 -40.58
CA TYR A 474 -18.71 -11.05 -40.88
C TYR A 474 -17.80 -12.17 -40.37
N LYS A 475 -16.65 -12.32 -41.04
CA LYS A 475 -15.54 -13.10 -40.51
C LYS A 475 -14.88 -12.39 -39.34
N GLU A 476 -14.06 -13.10 -38.59
CA GLU A 476 -13.31 -12.57 -37.47
C GLU A 476 -12.43 -11.38 -37.89
N GLU A 477 -11.69 -11.52 -39.01
CA GLU A 477 -10.82 -10.49 -39.60
C GLU A 477 -11.60 -9.21 -39.96
N GLU A 478 -12.78 -9.31 -40.55
CA GLU A 478 -13.65 -8.20 -40.92
C GLU A 478 -14.20 -7.46 -39.67
N ILE A 479 -14.42 -8.20 -38.57
CA ILE A 479 -14.80 -7.63 -37.27
C ILE A 479 -13.61 -6.89 -36.65
N GLU A 480 -12.39 -7.41 -36.77
CA GLU A 480 -11.17 -6.78 -36.29
C GLU A 480 -10.91 -5.45 -37.01
N GLU A 481 -11.01 -5.41 -38.33
CA GLU A 481 -10.86 -4.21 -39.13
C GLU A 481 -11.88 -3.12 -38.74
N GLU A 482 -13.15 -3.49 -38.62
CA GLU A 482 -14.24 -2.57 -38.24
C GLU A 482 -14.05 -2.02 -36.82
N LEU A 483 -13.59 -2.85 -35.88
CA LEU A 483 -13.29 -2.41 -34.51
C LEU A 483 -12.07 -1.49 -34.47
N GLU A 484 -11.02 -1.83 -35.21
CA GLU A 484 -9.81 -0.99 -35.29
C GLU A 484 -10.16 0.41 -35.82
N GLU A 485 -10.95 0.49 -36.88
CA GLU A 485 -11.40 1.77 -37.43
C GLU A 485 -12.25 2.55 -36.43
N LEU A 486 -13.25 1.90 -35.82
CA LEU A 486 -14.13 2.51 -34.81
C LEU A 486 -13.35 3.09 -33.64
N PHE A 487 -12.37 2.33 -33.10
CA PHE A 487 -11.58 2.77 -31.98
C PHE A 487 -10.58 3.88 -32.38
N ASN A 488 -10.03 3.83 -33.59
CA ASN A 488 -9.16 4.87 -34.11
C ASN A 488 -9.90 6.16 -34.40
N GLU A 489 -11.14 6.13 -34.94
CA GLU A 489 -11.95 7.33 -35.07
C GLU A 489 -12.19 8.03 -33.73
N GLU A 490 -12.44 7.27 -32.68
CA GLU A 490 -12.63 7.84 -31.35
C GLU A 490 -11.31 8.39 -30.76
N SER A 491 -10.20 7.68 -30.97
CA SER A 491 -8.92 8.15 -30.48
C SER A 491 -8.48 9.44 -31.18
N VAL A 492 -8.72 9.57 -32.48
CA VAL A 492 -8.49 10.82 -33.21
C VAL A 492 -9.33 11.96 -32.64
N LYS A 493 -10.61 11.73 -32.28
CA LYS A 493 -11.46 12.75 -31.65
C LYS A 493 -10.95 13.15 -30.26
N LYS A 494 -10.41 12.21 -29.47
CA LYS A 494 -9.98 12.45 -28.09
C LYS A 494 -8.55 13.00 -27.98
N ILE A 495 -7.61 12.42 -28.72
CA ILE A 495 -6.16 12.70 -28.58
C ILE A 495 -5.50 13.18 -29.90
N GLY A 496 -6.23 13.25 -31.00
CA GLY A 496 -5.76 13.77 -32.28
C GLY A 496 -4.98 12.74 -33.13
N MET A 497 -4.93 11.46 -32.73
CA MET A 497 -4.16 10.45 -33.48
C MET A 497 -4.75 9.06 -33.38
N ARG A 498 -4.35 8.20 -34.31
CA ARG A 498 -4.67 6.76 -34.32
C ARG A 498 -3.70 6.05 -33.42
N ILE A 499 -4.19 5.32 -32.43
CA ILE A 499 -3.36 4.58 -31.43
C ILE A 499 -3.65 3.08 -31.42
N TRP A 500 -4.76 2.66 -32.01
CA TRP A 500 -5.20 1.26 -32.01
C TRP A 500 -4.59 0.50 -33.17
N THR A 501 -4.13 -0.72 -32.88
CA THR A 501 -3.55 -1.65 -33.84
C THR A 501 -4.43 -2.89 -33.94
N HIS A 502 -4.26 -3.65 -35.01
CA HIS A 502 -4.90 -4.96 -35.19
C HIS A 502 -4.65 -5.90 -34.00
N SER A 503 -3.44 -5.91 -33.45
CA SER A 503 -3.09 -6.72 -32.27
C SER A 503 -3.92 -6.36 -31.03
N ASP A 504 -4.17 -5.06 -30.79
CA ASP A 504 -4.97 -4.60 -29.64
C ASP A 504 -6.42 -5.10 -29.75
N VAL A 505 -6.97 -5.08 -30.95
CA VAL A 505 -8.35 -5.53 -31.23
C VAL A 505 -8.46 -7.05 -31.13
N SER A 506 -7.48 -7.77 -31.68
CA SER A 506 -7.40 -9.22 -31.59
C SER A 506 -7.31 -9.69 -30.11
N GLU A 507 -6.57 -8.98 -29.27
CA GLU A 507 -6.51 -9.23 -27.82
C GLU A 507 -7.89 -9.07 -27.17
N ILE A 508 -8.65 -8.01 -27.52
CA ILE A 508 -10.01 -7.79 -27.01
C ILE A 508 -10.95 -8.94 -27.40
N LEU A 509 -10.91 -9.36 -28.67
CA LEU A 509 -11.75 -10.47 -29.14
C LEU A 509 -11.35 -11.80 -28.48
N SER A 510 -10.06 -12.04 -28.29
CA SER A 510 -9.55 -13.22 -27.59
C SER A 510 -10.07 -13.30 -26.16
N GLN A 511 -10.04 -12.19 -25.40
CA GLN A 511 -10.60 -12.12 -24.05
C GLN A 511 -12.11 -12.43 -24.03
N LEU A 512 -12.87 -11.91 -25.02
CA LEU A 512 -14.30 -12.20 -25.15
C LEU A 512 -14.56 -13.67 -25.48
N LEU A 513 -13.71 -14.32 -26.28
CA LEU A 513 -13.77 -15.75 -26.59
C LEU A 513 -13.43 -16.60 -25.37
N GLU A 514 -12.32 -16.33 -24.69
CA GLU A 514 -11.87 -17.05 -23.49
C GLU A 514 -12.88 -16.95 -22.35
N SER A 515 -13.50 -15.80 -22.17
CA SER A 515 -14.58 -15.63 -21.18
C SER A 515 -15.90 -16.28 -21.57
N GLY A 516 -15.98 -16.88 -22.76
CA GLY A 516 -17.18 -17.53 -23.27
C GLY A 516 -18.34 -16.57 -23.58
N LYS A 517 -18.10 -15.26 -23.67
CA LYS A 517 -19.13 -14.29 -24.05
C LYS A 517 -19.46 -14.33 -25.52
N ILE A 518 -18.45 -14.53 -26.36
CA ILE A 518 -18.59 -14.81 -27.78
C ILE A 518 -18.02 -16.19 -28.09
N ILE A 519 -18.46 -16.79 -29.20
CA ILE A 519 -18.01 -18.09 -29.67
C ILE A 519 -17.80 -18.07 -31.18
N LYS A 520 -16.90 -18.91 -31.67
CA LYS A 520 -16.71 -19.13 -33.11
C LYS A 520 -17.82 -20.04 -33.67
N GLY A 521 -18.33 -19.70 -34.83
CA GLY A 521 -19.34 -20.49 -35.53
C GLY A 521 -18.80 -21.86 -35.98
N LYS A 522 -19.68 -22.85 -36.10
CA LYS A 522 -19.34 -24.24 -36.51
C LYS A 522 -19.70 -24.48 -37.98
N ILE A 523 -18.97 -25.38 -38.61
CA ILE A 523 -19.23 -25.91 -39.97
C ILE A 523 -19.41 -24.82 -41.03
N LEU A 524 -20.64 -24.47 -41.41
CA LEU A 524 -20.98 -23.47 -42.44
C LEU A 524 -20.59 -22.03 -42.06
N TRP A 525 -20.36 -21.77 -40.77
CA TRP A 525 -20.06 -20.46 -40.21
C TRP A 525 -18.65 -20.42 -39.62
N LYS A 526 -17.73 -21.25 -40.10
CA LYS A 526 -16.33 -21.31 -39.67
C LYS A 526 -15.69 -19.93 -39.81
N ASN A 527 -14.92 -19.52 -38.81
CA ASN A 527 -14.29 -18.19 -38.70
C ASN A 527 -15.26 -16.99 -38.58
N ARG A 528 -16.52 -17.20 -38.22
CA ARG A 528 -17.46 -16.12 -37.89
C ARG A 528 -17.77 -16.11 -36.41
N LEU A 529 -17.94 -14.92 -35.84
CA LEU A 529 -18.20 -14.73 -34.43
C LEU A 529 -19.70 -14.64 -34.13
N THR A 530 -20.13 -15.15 -33.00
CA THR A 530 -21.50 -14.99 -32.49
C THR A 530 -21.52 -14.97 -30.96
N ILE A 531 -22.63 -14.51 -30.40
CA ILE A 531 -22.82 -14.45 -28.95
C ILE A 531 -23.12 -15.86 -28.43
N SER A 532 -22.51 -16.22 -27.30
CA SER A 532 -22.79 -17.47 -26.60
C SER A 532 -24.28 -17.60 -26.24
N PRO A 533 -24.87 -18.78 -26.33
CA PRO A 533 -26.29 -19.01 -25.99
C PRO A 533 -26.66 -18.55 -24.58
N GLN A 534 -25.75 -18.67 -23.63
CA GLN A 534 -25.93 -18.24 -22.25
C GLN A 534 -26.11 -16.71 -22.14
N HIS A 535 -25.49 -15.92 -23.04
CA HIS A 535 -25.54 -14.46 -23.04
C HIS A 535 -26.58 -13.89 -24.02
N ARG A 536 -27.31 -14.71 -24.76
CA ARG A 536 -28.36 -14.25 -25.69
C ARG A 536 -29.55 -13.61 -24.99
N ARG A 537 -29.80 -13.97 -23.72
CA ARG A 537 -30.96 -13.52 -22.93
C ARG A 537 -30.63 -12.45 -21.87
N GLN A 538 -29.36 -12.16 -21.62
CA GLN A 538 -28.94 -11.17 -20.63
C GLN A 538 -28.64 -9.81 -21.27
N LEU A 539 -29.36 -8.82 -20.86
CA LEU A 539 -29.09 -7.39 -21.05
C LEU A 539 -28.92 -6.79 -19.66
N PRO A 540 -28.08 -5.79 -19.45
CA PRO A 540 -26.75 -5.46 -19.97
C PRO A 540 -25.62 -6.03 -19.10
N LEU A 541 -24.48 -6.26 -19.72
CA LEU A 541 -23.25 -6.74 -19.08
C LEU A 541 -22.84 -5.90 -17.88
N LEU A 542 -22.64 -6.55 -16.74
CA LEU A 542 -21.95 -6.09 -15.54
C LEU A 542 -22.69 -5.20 -14.53
N HIS A 543 -24.02 -5.15 -14.51
CA HIS A 543 -24.69 -4.47 -13.39
C HIS A 543 -25.85 -5.22 -12.71
N HIS A 544 -26.02 -6.53 -12.92
CA HIS A 544 -26.99 -7.31 -12.16
C HIS A 544 -26.51 -8.75 -11.96
N LEU A 545 -25.80 -8.97 -10.90
CA LEU A 545 -25.72 -10.25 -10.22
C LEU A 545 -25.76 -9.95 -8.71
N HIS A 546 -26.97 -9.83 -8.22
CA HIS A 546 -27.57 -10.28 -6.97
C HIS A 546 -28.77 -9.42 -6.67
N LEU A 547 -29.95 -9.95 -7.00
CA LEU A 547 -31.15 -9.55 -6.28
C LEU A 547 -30.99 -10.05 -4.84
N PRO A 548 -31.34 -9.27 -3.81
CA PRO A 548 -31.42 -9.79 -2.46
C PRO A 548 -32.44 -10.93 -2.47
N GLN A 549 -32.07 -12.09 -1.91
CA GLN A 549 -33.06 -13.07 -1.51
C GLN A 549 -33.96 -12.39 -0.49
N GLU A 550 -35.22 -12.17 -0.86
CA GLU A 550 -36.27 -11.79 0.06
C GLU A 550 -36.29 -12.82 1.20
N GLN A 551 -35.93 -12.36 2.39
CA GLN A 551 -36.20 -13.14 3.60
C GLN A 551 -37.72 -13.23 3.74
N ALA A 552 -38.22 -14.44 3.62
CA ALA A 552 -39.62 -14.74 3.94
C ALA A 552 -39.94 -14.28 5.40
N PRO A 553 -41.08 -13.64 5.62
CA PRO A 553 -41.44 -13.16 6.96
C PRO A 553 -41.54 -14.34 7.91
N GLN A 554 -40.79 -14.30 9.01
CA GLN A 554 -40.95 -15.23 10.12
C GLN A 554 -42.35 -15.09 10.67
N GLN A 555 -43.12 -16.18 10.61
CA GLN A 555 -44.41 -16.31 11.28
C GLN A 555 -44.20 -16.18 12.79
N VAL A 556 -44.74 -15.13 13.37
CA VAL A 556 -44.90 -14.99 14.82
C VAL A 556 -45.97 -16.00 15.26
N GLN A 557 -45.54 -17.09 15.88
CA GLN A 557 -46.47 -17.96 16.62
C GLN A 557 -46.88 -17.25 17.91
N VAL A 558 -48.15 -16.85 17.94
CA VAL A 558 -48.85 -16.50 19.20
C VAL A 558 -49.35 -17.82 19.77
N GLN A 559 -48.85 -18.21 20.92
CA GLN A 559 -49.46 -19.27 21.74
C GLN A 559 -50.49 -18.68 22.72
N PRO A 560 -51.52 -19.47 23.05
CA PRO A 560 -52.73 -19.02 23.74
C PRO A 560 -52.51 -18.63 25.20
#